data_cf794c150c9be4f0ec6d427a07b2e192
#
_entry.id   cf794c150c9be4f0ec6d427a07b2e192
#
_cell.length_a   1.000
_cell.length_b   1.000
_cell.length_c   1.000
_cell.angle_alpha   90.00
_cell.angle_beta   90.00
_cell.angle_gamma   90.00
#
_symmetry.space_group_name_H-M   'P 1'
#
loop_
_entity.id
_entity.type
_entity.pdbx_description
1 polymer ?
#
loop_
_entity_poly.entity_id
_entity_poly.type
_entity_poly.pdbx_seq_one_letter_code
_entity_poly.pdbx_strand_id
1 'polypeptide(L)'
;IIAFRKFHFADNSNWIYLHKNMRVYANIDMDSDDGLCFRMQSDKNDTLSLQNINVELSRLRLDELTEVLPYMPRLTGLFSAEANYIQTATSLQVSAEANVEKLTYERQPVGDIGLGATWLPGDKNTHYLNTYFTYDNEEVMTADGILTQKNGKDTLEVSTRFEHFPLKMANAFIPDQTVAFTGDIDGGLYIYGSLDKPQMHGDIVLDSVSVYARQAGARYWFDNRPV
;
A
#
# COMPACT_ATOMS: atom_id res chain seq x y z
N ILE A 1 -23.99 -3.46 12.95
CA ILE A 1 -24.05 -2.66 11.70
C ILE A 1 -22.78 -1.84 11.65
N ILE A 2 -21.98 -2.03 10.62
CA ILE A 2 -20.78 -1.24 10.36
C ILE A 2 -20.99 -0.59 8.99
N ALA A 3 -20.78 0.73 8.89
CA ALA A 3 -20.99 1.50 7.65
C ALA A 3 -22.37 1.21 6.99
N PHE A 4 -23.43 1.19 7.80
CA PHE A 4 -24.82 0.90 7.40
C PHE A 4 -25.08 -0.52 6.85
N ARG A 5 -24.11 -1.43 6.90
CA ARG A 5 -24.22 -2.81 6.45
C ARG A 5 -24.56 -3.76 7.58
N LYS A 6 -25.30 -4.80 7.23
CA LYS A 6 -25.51 -5.96 8.10
C LYS A 6 -24.42 -6.97 7.81
N PHE A 7 -23.74 -7.40 8.85
CA PHE A 7 -22.80 -8.51 8.78
C PHE A 7 -23.45 -9.75 9.40
N HIS A 8 -23.17 -10.86 8.79
CA HIS A 8 -23.50 -12.18 9.28
C HIS A 8 -22.21 -12.90 9.65
N PHE A 9 -22.17 -13.56 10.76
CA PHE A 9 -21.09 -14.49 11.06
C PHE A 9 -21.24 -15.72 10.16
N ALA A 10 -20.17 -16.15 9.52
CA ALA A 10 -20.18 -17.29 8.60
C ALA A 10 -20.58 -18.59 9.31
N ASP A 11 -20.25 -18.72 10.59
CA ASP A 11 -20.68 -19.83 11.46
C ASP A 11 -20.73 -19.41 12.93
N ASN A 12 -21.04 -20.36 13.82
CA ASN A 12 -21.08 -20.14 15.27
C ASN A 12 -19.68 -20.23 15.94
N SER A 13 -18.61 -20.36 15.17
CA SER A 13 -17.25 -20.53 15.70
C SER A 13 -16.50 -19.20 15.91
N ASN A 14 -17.20 -18.08 15.76
CA ASN A 14 -16.63 -16.75 15.96
C ASN A 14 -16.35 -16.46 17.43
N TRP A 15 -15.13 -16.08 17.74
CA TRP A 15 -14.71 -15.78 19.10
C TRP A 15 -13.47 -14.87 19.11
N ILE A 16 -13.35 -14.09 20.19
CA ILE A 16 -12.12 -13.36 20.57
C ILE A 16 -11.82 -13.75 22.01
N TYR A 17 -10.58 -14.08 22.27
CA TYR A 17 -10.08 -14.43 23.58
C TYR A 17 -8.83 -13.64 23.92
N LEU A 18 -8.84 -12.89 25.01
CA LEU A 18 -7.68 -12.18 25.54
C LEU A 18 -7.04 -13.00 26.66
N HIS A 19 -5.82 -13.45 26.43
CA HIS A 19 -5.06 -14.20 27.42
C HIS A 19 -4.39 -13.27 28.44
N LYS A 20 -4.06 -13.79 29.62
CA LYS A 20 -3.46 -13.03 30.75
C LYS A 20 -2.14 -12.34 30.38
N ASN A 21 -1.39 -12.84 29.42
CA ASN A 21 -0.16 -12.23 28.88
C ASN A 21 -0.40 -11.20 27.78
N MET A 22 -1.61 -10.69 27.64
CA MET A 22 -2.05 -9.76 26.61
C MET A 22 -2.07 -10.34 25.18
N ARG A 23 -1.87 -11.66 25.01
CA ARG A 23 -2.02 -12.30 23.72
C ARG A 23 -3.49 -12.36 23.32
N VAL A 24 -3.77 -11.87 22.13
CA VAL A 24 -5.12 -11.92 21.52
C VAL A 24 -5.20 -13.17 20.65
N TYR A 25 -6.20 -13.99 20.91
CA TYR A 25 -6.61 -15.03 20.00
C TYR A 25 -7.94 -14.66 19.39
N ALA A 26 -8.06 -14.78 18.11
CA ALA A 26 -9.29 -14.48 17.39
C ALA A 26 -9.58 -15.52 16.33
N ASN A 27 -10.84 -15.77 16.11
CA ASN A 27 -11.37 -16.43 14.94
C ASN A 27 -12.67 -15.72 14.60
N ILE A 28 -12.60 -14.75 13.71
CA ILE A 28 -13.75 -13.98 13.25
C ILE A 28 -13.87 -14.19 11.76
N ASP A 29 -15.05 -14.53 11.31
CA ASP A 29 -15.41 -14.62 9.90
C ASP A 29 -16.80 -14.01 9.74
N MET A 30 -16.84 -12.85 9.06
CA MET A 30 -18.06 -12.07 8.86
C MET A 30 -18.20 -11.71 7.40
N ASP A 31 -19.36 -11.98 6.86
CA ASP A 31 -19.75 -11.61 5.50
C ASP A 31 -20.94 -10.67 5.53
N SER A 32 -21.03 -9.78 4.56
CA SER A 32 -22.22 -8.98 4.30
C SER A 32 -22.95 -9.47 3.07
N ASP A 33 -24.22 -9.11 2.94
CA ASP A 33 -25.10 -9.51 1.82
C ASP A 33 -24.56 -9.07 0.45
N ASP A 34 -23.71 -8.04 0.40
CA ASP A 34 -23.12 -7.49 -0.82
C ASP A 34 -21.67 -7.95 -1.08
N GLY A 35 -21.21 -8.94 -0.31
CA GLY A 35 -19.95 -9.63 -0.52
C GLY A 35 -18.73 -8.97 0.13
N LEU A 36 -18.90 -7.95 1.00
CA LEU A 36 -17.82 -7.51 1.86
C LEU A 36 -17.54 -8.60 2.90
N CYS A 37 -16.29 -8.99 3.01
CA CYS A 37 -15.84 -10.01 3.94
C CYS A 37 -14.79 -9.41 4.89
N PHE A 38 -14.91 -9.75 6.17
CA PHE A 38 -13.91 -9.45 7.19
C PHE A 38 -13.52 -10.73 7.93
N ARG A 39 -12.23 -11.06 7.91
CA ARG A 39 -11.66 -12.18 8.64
C ARG A 39 -10.56 -11.71 9.57
N MET A 40 -10.51 -12.28 10.75
CA MET A 40 -9.42 -12.09 11.70
C MET A 40 -9.12 -13.43 12.36
N GLN A 41 -7.93 -13.95 12.14
CA GLN A 41 -7.55 -15.28 12.58
C GLN A 41 -6.20 -15.27 13.30
N SER A 42 -6.11 -16.04 14.36
CA SER A 42 -4.85 -16.28 15.09
C SER A 42 -4.46 -17.73 14.97
N ASP A 43 -3.18 -18.00 14.73
CA ASP A 43 -2.66 -19.36 14.77
C ASP A 43 -2.55 -19.85 16.23
N LYS A 44 -3.42 -20.78 16.59
CA LYS A 44 -3.42 -21.41 17.93
C LYS A 44 -2.28 -22.38 18.14
N ASN A 45 -1.71 -22.92 17.06
CA ASN A 45 -0.63 -23.91 17.13
C ASN A 45 0.74 -23.26 17.23
N ASP A 46 0.81 -21.96 16.96
CA ASP A 46 2.03 -21.20 17.12
C ASP A 46 2.30 -20.92 18.61
N THR A 47 3.22 -21.68 19.19
CA THR A 47 3.64 -21.54 20.59
C THR A 47 4.88 -20.66 20.76
N LEU A 48 5.53 -20.25 19.66
CA LEU A 48 6.77 -19.49 19.67
C LEU A 48 6.51 -17.99 19.64
N SER A 49 5.43 -17.55 19.03
CA SER A 49 5.07 -16.15 18.95
C SER A 49 4.34 -15.67 20.19
N LEU A 50 4.61 -14.44 20.61
CA LEU A 50 3.80 -13.70 21.58
C LEU A 50 2.45 -13.28 20.98
N GLN A 51 2.45 -12.99 19.69
CA GLN A 51 1.25 -12.67 18.90
C GLN A 51 1.43 -13.17 17.47
N ASN A 52 0.38 -13.75 16.91
CA ASN A 52 0.30 -14.13 15.50
C ASN A 52 -1.15 -13.93 15.06
N ILE A 53 -1.39 -12.90 14.26
CA ILE A 53 -2.73 -12.52 13.78
C ILE A 53 -2.65 -12.24 12.28
N ASN A 54 -3.59 -12.83 11.54
CA ASN A 54 -3.92 -12.47 10.17
C ASN A 54 -5.25 -11.71 10.18
N VAL A 55 -5.31 -10.62 9.41
CA VAL A 55 -6.52 -9.82 9.20
C VAL A 55 -6.73 -9.67 7.71
N GLU A 56 -7.92 -10.00 7.23
CA GLU A 56 -8.34 -9.86 5.84
C GLU A 56 -9.60 -9.00 5.79
N LEU A 57 -9.63 -8.07 4.85
CA LEU A 57 -10.80 -7.28 4.49
C LEU A 57 -10.93 -7.35 2.97
N SER A 58 -12.05 -7.84 2.46
CA SER A 58 -12.24 -8.03 1.02
C SER A 58 -13.47 -7.28 0.53
N ARG A 59 -13.34 -6.61 -0.63
CA ARG A 59 -14.43 -5.98 -1.38
C ARG A 59 -15.16 -4.84 -0.66
N LEU A 60 -14.43 -4.04 0.13
CA LEU A 60 -14.98 -2.82 0.72
C LEU A 60 -15.19 -1.76 -0.38
N ARG A 61 -16.38 -1.25 -0.50
CA ARG A 61 -16.70 -0.16 -1.44
C ARG A 61 -16.21 1.17 -0.90
N LEU A 62 -15.30 1.83 -1.61
CA LEU A 62 -14.71 3.10 -1.19
C LEU A 62 -15.70 4.25 -1.19
N ASP A 63 -16.68 4.26 -2.11
CA ASP A 63 -17.72 5.29 -2.16
C ASP A 63 -18.49 5.38 -0.84
N GLU A 64 -18.76 4.29 -0.18
CA GLU A 64 -19.47 4.27 1.11
C GLU A 64 -18.65 4.88 2.25
N LEU A 65 -17.33 4.72 2.23
CA LEU A 65 -16.46 5.37 3.21
C LEU A 65 -16.43 6.89 3.01
N THR A 66 -16.34 7.33 1.76
CA THR A 66 -16.24 8.75 1.44
C THR A 66 -17.54 9.52 1.66
N GLU A 67 -18.70 8.84 1.60
CA GLU A 67 -19.99 9.43 1.98
C GLU A 67 -20.11 9.74 3.47
N VAL A 68 -19.44 8.96 4.32
CA VAL A 68 -19.51 9.10 5.79
C VAL A 68 -18.43 10.02 6.34
N LEU A 69 -17.30 10.13 5.65
CA LEU A 69 -16.14 10.90 6.11
C LEU A 69 -16.13 12.29 5.44
N PRO A 70 -16.54 13.36 6.14
CA PRO A 70 -16.49 14.71 5.59
C PRO A 70 -15.03 15.10 5.29
N TYR A 71 -14.81 15.84 4.23
CA TYR A 71 -13.50 16.32 3.75
C TYR A 71 -12.62 15.28 3.03
N MET A 72 -13.07 14.06 2.84
CA MET A 72 -12.39 13.12 1.94
C MET A 72 -12.75 13.38 0.48
N PRO A 73 -11.80 13.24 -0.45
CA PRO A 73 -12.11 13.24 -1.87
C PRO A 73 -13.06 12.10 -2.21
N ARG A 74 -13.85 12.24 -3.24
CA ARG A 74 -14.74 11.17 -3.70
C ARG A 74 -13.91 10.05 -4.32
N LEU A 75 -13.87 8.94 -3.64
CA LEU A 75 -13.22 7.72 -4.12
C LEU A 75 -14.29 6.69 -4.47
N THR A 76 -14.09 5.97 -5.55
CA THR A 76 -14.85 4.74 -5.83
C THR A 76 -13.90 3.61 -6.18
N GLY A 77 -14.34 2.38 -6.04
CA GLY A 77 -13.57 1.17 -6.27
C GLY A 77 -13.83 0.14 -5.20
N LEU A 78 -13.31 -1.06 -5.42
CA LEU A 78 -13.38 -2.16 -4.46
C LEU A 78 -12.02 -2.32 -3.78
N PHE A 79 -11.96 -1.95 -2.51
CA PHE A 79 -10.76 -2.11 -1.70
C PHE A 79 -10.72 -3.48 -1.04
N SER A 80 -9.59 -4.14 -1.14
CA SER A 80 -9.27 -5.36 -0.39
C SER A 80 -7.89 -5.23 0.24
N ALA A 81 -7.70 -5.78 1.42
CA ALA A 81 -6.44 -5.77 2.12
C ALA A 81 -6.27 -7.02 2.98
N GLU A 82 -5.04 -7.48 3.08
CA GLU A 82 -4.63 -8.53 4.01
C GLU A 82 -3.41 -8.05 4.79
N ALA A 83 -3.36 -8.35 6.08
CA ALA A 83 -2.22 -8.03 6.93
C ALA A 83 -1.92 -9.20 7.87
N ASN A 84 -0.64 -9.50 8.00
CA ASN A 84 -0.13 -10.51 8.91
C ASN A 84 0.82 -9.87 9.92
N TYR A 85 0.55 -10.07 11.21
CA TYR A 85 1.32 -9.53 12.32
C TYR A 85 1.85 -10.66 13.18
N ILE A 86 3.18 -10.81 13.24
CA ILE A 86 3.87 -11.83 14.04
C ILE A 86 4.85 -11.13 14.98
N GLN A 87 4.64 -11.29 16.28
CA GLN A 87 5.51 -10.77 17.32
C GLN A 87 6.08 -11.93 18.14
N THR A 88 7.39 -11.98 18.28
CA THR A 88 8.11 -12.86 19.19
C THR A 88 8.65 -12.08 20.39
N ALA A 89 9.39 -12.72 21.28
CA ALA A 89 10.03 -12.03 22.40
C ALA A 89 11.10 -11.01 21.97
N THR A 90 11.68 -11.17 20.78
CA THR A 90 12.83 -10.39 20.31
C THR A 90 12.61 -9.70 18.98
N SER A 91 11.52 -9.99 18.29
CA SER A 91 11.30 -9.50 16.93
C SER A 91 9.83 -9.23 16.62
N LEU A 92 9.62 -8.33 15.66
CA LEU A 92 8.32 -8.00 15.09
C LEU A 92 8.41 -8.10 13.57
N GLN A 93 7.57 -8.92 12.98
CA GLN A 93 7.37 -9.02 11.54
C GLN A 93 5.96 -8.59 11.19
N VAL A 94 5.83 -7.78 10.16
CA VAL A 94 4.54 -7.35 9.61
C VAL A 94 4.60 -7.49 8.10
N SER A 95 3.60 -8.09 7.50
CA SER A 95 3.36 -8.01 6.05
C SER A 95 1.94 -7.53 5.81
N ALA A 96 1.77 -6.70 4.80
CA ALA A 96 0.47 -6.20 4.42
C ALA A 96 0.40 -6.04 2.90
N GLU A 97 -0.74 -6.38 2.34
CA GLU A 97 -1.07 -6.15 0.93
C GLU A 97 -2.42 -5.47 0.87
N ALA A 98 -2.56 -4.53 -0.06
CA ALA A 98 -3.81 -3.84 -0.29
C ALA A 98 -3.97 -3.58 -1.78
N ASN A 99 -5.18 -3.71 -2.29
CA ASN A 99 -5.52 -3.40 -3.68
C ASN A 99 -6.85 -2.65 -3.78
N VAL A 100 -6.98 -1.88 -4.83
CA VAL A 100 -8.23 -1.22 -5.21
C VAL A 100 -8.51 -1.49 -6.66
N GLU A 101 -9.56 -2.22 -6.93
CA GLU A 101 -10.04 -2.44 -8.29
C GLU A 101 -10.88 -1.25 -8.74
N LYS A 102 -10.64 -0.80 -9.98
CA LYS A 102 -11.38 0.29 -10.65
C LYS A 102 -11.44 1.57 -9.81
N LEU A 103 -10.28 1.94 -9.25
CA LEU A 103 -10.17 3.17 -8.49
C LEU A 103 -10.53 4.39 -9.36
N THR A 104 -11.40 5.24 -8.85
CA THR A 104 -11.57 6.60 -9.35
C THR A 104 -11.31 7.62 -8.25
N TYR A 105 -10.73 8.74 -8.60
CA TYR A 105 -10.51 9.90 -7.74
C TYR A 105 -11.27 11.10 -8.31
N GLU A 106 -12.19 11.68 -7.56
CA GLU A 106 -13.03 12.80 -7.99
C GLU A 106 -13.66 12.56 -9.38
N ARG A 107 -14.16 11.34 -9.63
CA ARG A 107 -14.74 10.85 -10.90
C ARG A 107 -13.75 10.66 -12.04
N GLN A 108 -12.45 10.87 -11.81
CA GLN A 108 -11.41 10.59 -12.79
C GLN A 108 -10.90 9.14 -12.59
N PRO A 109 -10.82 8.34 -13.66
CA PRO A 109 -10.32 6.98 -13.55
C PRO A 109 -8.81 7.00 -13.22
N VAL A 110 -8.43 6.24 -12.21
CA VAL A 110 -7.02 5.96 -11.87
C VAL A 110 -6.62 4.62 -12.49
N GLY A 111 -7.39 3.56 -12.30
CA GLY A 111 -7.10 2.18 -12.71
C GLY A 111 -7.12 1.21 -11.53
N ASP A 112 -6.61 0.01 -11.75
CA ASP A 112 -6.41 -0.97 -10.69
C ASP A 112 -5.05 -0.73 -10.04
N ILE A 113 -5.02 -0.54 -8.73
CA ILE A 113 -3.77 -0.30 -7.99
C ILE A 113 -3.60 -1.32 -6.88
N GLY A 114 -2.36 -1.69 -6.61
CA GLY A 114 -1.98 -2.54 -5.49
C GLY A 114 -0.71 -2.05 -4.80
N LEU A 115 -0.60 -2.33 -3.52
CA LEU A 115 0.54 -2.02 -2.69
C LEU A 115 0.82 -3.19 -1.76
N GLY A 116 2.05 -3.67 -1.74
CA GLY A 116 2.51 -4.63 -0.73
C GLY A 116 3.66 -4.06 0.07
N ALA A 117 3.73 -4.42 1.35
CA ALA A 117 4.81 -4.04 2.23
C ALA A 117 5.13 -5.18 3.20
N THR A 118 6.42 -5.48 3.39
CA THR A 118 6.89 -6.45 4.37
C THR A 118 7.99 -5.82 5.22
N TRP A 119 7.77 -5.83 6.52
CA TRP A 119 8.73 -5.40 7.53
C TRP A 119 9.31 -6.60 8.24
N LEU A 120 10.62 -6.80 8.14
CA LEU A 120 11.34 -7.91 8.74
C LEU A 120 12.41 -7.42 9.71
N PRO A 121 12.52 -8.03 10.88
CA PRO A 121 13.64 -7.77 11.79
C PRO A 121 14.92 -8.40 11.24
N GLY A 122 16.03 -7.69 11.37
CA GLY A 122 17.37 -8.17 11.11
C GLY A 122 18.20 -8.25 12.39
N ASP A 123 19.49 -8.49 12.22
CA ASP A 123 20.45 -8.52 13.31
C ASP A 123 20.84 -7.10 13.74
N LYS A 124 21.22 -6.91 15.02
CA LYS A 124 21.85 -5.69 15.55
C LYS A 124 21.08 -4.39 15.31
N ASN A 125 19.79 -4.38 15.62
CA ASN A 125 18.90 -3.23 15.43
C ASN A 125 18.78 -2.81 13.94
N THR A 126 18.84 -3.76 13.05
CA THR A 126 18.57 -3.57 11.64
C THR A 126 17.16 -4.05 11.33
N HIS A 127 16.46 -3.35 10.46
CA HIS A 127 15.15 -3.73 9.94
C HIS A 127 15.15 -3.65 8.42
N TYR A 128 14.48 -4.58 7.79
CA TYR A 128 14.30 -4.62 6.34
C TYR A 128 12.86 -4.28 6.00
N LEU A 129 12.70 -3.43 5.01
CA LEU A 129 11.39 -3.09 4.43
C LEU A 129 11.44 -3.42 2.95
N ASN A 130 10.54 -4.29 2.49
CA ASN A 130 10.35 -4.55 1.08
C ASN A 130 8.95 -4.06 0.72
N THR A 131 8.83 -3.29 -0.35
CA THR A 131 7.56 -2.80 -0.84
C THR A 131 7.48 -2.94 -2.36
N TYR A 132 6.26 -3.12 -2.85
CA TYR A 132 5.98 -3.08 -4.28
C TYR A 132 4.68 -2.32 -4.53
N PHE A 133 4.57 -1.76 -5.71
CA PHE A 133 3.37 -1.11 -6.20
C PHE A 133 2.99 -1.69 -7.56
N THR A 134 1.72 -2.05 -7.72
CA THR A 134 1.18 -2.56 -8.97
C THR A 134 0.19 -1.57 -9.59
N TYR A 135 0.16 -1.54 -10.90
CA TYR A 135 -0.82 -0.81 -11.69
C TYR A 135 -1.36 -1.71 -12.80
N ASP A 136 -2.69 -1.84 -12.88
CA ASP A 136 -3.38 -2.76 -13.82
C ASP A 136 -2.84 -4.20 -13.71
N ASN A 137 -2.53 -4.66 -12.48
CA ASN A 137 -1.96 -5.97 -12.11
C ASN A 137 -0.50 -6.21 -12.55
N GLU A 138 0.20 -5.20 -13.03
CA GLU A 138 1.64 -5.26 -13.31
C GLU A 138 2.42 -4.55 -12.21
N GLU A 139 3.53 -5.13 -11.77
CA GLU A 139 4.44 -4.49 -10.81
C GLU A 139 5.24 -3.41 -11.54
N VAL A 140 5.00 -2.15 -11.16
CA VAL A 140 5.60 -0.98 -11.82
C VAL A 140 6.59 -0.24 -10.92
N MET A 141 6.64 -0.59 -9.63
CA MET A 141 7.62 -0.05 -8.69
C MET A 141 7.91 -1.04 -7.57
N THR A 142 9.19 -1.16 -7.23
CA THR A 142 9.66 -1.83 -6.01
C THR A 142 10.51 -0.88 -5.18
N ALA A 143 10.54 -1.08 -3.87
CA ALA A 143 11.50 -0.41 -3.01
C ALA A 143 11.95 -1.34 -1.88
N ASP A 144 13.26 -1.48 -1.75
CA ASP A 144 13.94 -2.25 -0.72
C ASP A 144 14.63 -1.31 0.24
N GLY A 145 14.26 -1.36 1.50
CA GLY A 145 14.75 -0.49 2.55
C GLY A 145 15.49 -1.23 3.64
N ILE A 146 16.53 -0.61 4.15
CA ILE A 146 17.27 -1.03 5.35
C ILE A 146 17.28 0.14 6.32
N LEU A 147 16.68 -0.07 7.49
CA LEU A 147 16.75 0.85 8.61
C LEU A 147 17.70 0.28 9.66
N THR A 148 18.74 1.02 10.01
CA THR A 148 19.71 0.61 11.05
C THR A 148 19.77 1.65 12.14
N GLN A 149 19.61 1.22 13.38
CA GLN A 149 19.81 2.06 14.55
C GLN A 149 21.18 1.78 15.15
N LYS A 150 22.08 2.77 15.09
CA LYS A 150 23.43 2.69 15.66
C LYS A 150 23.77 3.91 16.47
N ASN A 151 24.15 3.69 17.74
CA ASN A 151 24.55 4.77 18.68
C ASN A 151 23.49 5.88 18.82
N GLY A 152 22.21 5.53 18.84
CA GLY A 152 21.11 6.49 18.96
C GLY A 152 20.85 7.33 17.70
N LYS A 153 21.43 6.95 16.57
CA LYS A 153 21.15 7.53 15.25
C LYS A 153 20.54 6.50 14.34
N ASP A 154 19.47 6.89 13.70
CA ASP A 154 18.79 6.07 12.69
C ASP A 154 19.34 6.43 11.32
N THR A 155 19.77 5.40 10.59
CA THR A 155 20.21 5.50 9.20
C THR A 155 19.27 4.71 8.32
N LEU A 156 18.99 5.26 7.15
CA LEU A 156 18.12 4.68 6.13
C LEU A 156 18.91 4.44 4.86
N GLU A 157 18.67 3.30 4.24
CA GLU A 157 19.10 3.00 2.88
C GLU A 157 17.87 2.43 2.14
N VAL A 158 17.44 3.07 1.06
CA VAL A 158 16.31 2.62 0.24
C VAL A 158 16.71 2.62 -1.22
N SER A 159 16.55 1.49 -1.87
CA SER A 159 16.70 1.33 -3.31
C SER A 159 15.32 1.18 -3.93
N THR A 160 14.93 2.13 -4.77
CA THR A 160 13.65 2.09 -5.49
C THR A 160 13.91 1.82 -6.96
N ARG A 161 13.11 0.97 -7.57
CA ARG A 161 13.14 0.65 -8.98
C ARG A 161 11.79 0.92 -9.60
N PHE A 162 11.78 1.58 -10.75
CA PHE A 162 10.62 1.82 -11.59
C PHE A 162 10.75 1.01 -12.88
N GLU A 163 9.70 0.28 -13.23
CA GLU A 163 9.59 -0.48 -14.48
C GLU A 163 8.27 -0.14 -15.15
N HIS A 164 8.35 0.61 -16.25
CA HIS A 164 7.16 1.09 -16.99
C HIS A 164 6.11 1.78 -16.11
N PHE A 165 6.58 2.58 -15.12
CA PHE A 165 5.67 3.27 -14.22
C PHE A 165 4.83 4.31 -14.97
N PRO A 166 3.49 4.14 -15.08
CA PRO A 166 2.66 4.90 -15.99
C PRO A 166 2.35 6.30 -15.48
N LEU A 167 2.86 7.33 -16.16
CA LEU A 167 2.57 8.72 -15.81
C LEU A 167 1.10 9.12 -15.98
N LYS A 168 0.35 8.40 -16.81
CA LYS A 168 -1.09 8.63 -17.00
C LYS A 168 -1.89 8.56 -15.69
N MET A 169 -1.43 7.78 -14.71
CA MET A 169 -2.07 7.65 -13.41
C MET A 169 -2.16 8.99 -12.67
N ALA A 170 -1.16 9.87 -12.84
CA ALA A 170 -1.13 11.17 -12.20
C ALA A 170 -2.26 12.11 -12.71
N ASN A 171 -2.80 11.86 -13.90
CA ASN A 171 -3.81 12.72 -14.51
C ASN A 171 -5.11 12.82 -13.67
N ALA A 172 -5.44 11.78 -12.93
CA ALA A 172 -6.62 11.76 -12.08
C ALA A 172 -6.55 12.78 -10.93
N PHE A 173 -5.33 13.15 -10.52
CA PHE A 173 -5.07 14.05 -9.39
C PHE A 173 -4.87 15.51 -9.82
N ILE A 174 -4.88 15.80 -11.13
CA ILE A 174 -4.67 17.14 -11.65
C ILE A 174 -6.01 17.86 -11.77
N PRO A 175 -6.22 18.99 -11.03
CA PRO A 175 -7.44 19.73 -11.09
C PRO A 175 -7.74 20.21 -12.51
N ASP A 176 -9.02 20.08 -12.93
CA ASP A 176 -9.52 20.50 -14.23
C ASP A 176 -8.75 19.95 -15.44
N GLN A 177 -7.94 18.94 -15.21
CA GLN A 177 -7.07 18.34 -16.24
C GLN A 177 -6.29 19.40 -17.03
N THR A 178 -5.79 20.41 -16.34
CA THR A 178 -5.03 21.52 -16.95
C THR A 178 -3.78 21.02 -17.67
N VAL A 179 -3.23 19.90 -17.20
CA VAL A 179 -2.09 19.17 -17.79
C VAL A 179 -2.48 17.70 -17.89
N ALA A 180 -2.04 17.04 -18.95
CA ALA A 180 -2.17 15.59 -19.09
C ALA A 180 -0.83 14.95 -19.47
N PHE A 181 -0.46 13.93 -18.73
CA PHE A 181 0.75 13.14 -18.94
C PHE A 181 0.46 11.85 -19.71
N THR A 182 1.40 11.42 -20.53
CA THR A 182 1.44 10.09 -21.15
C THR A 182 2.85 9.56 -21.12
N GLY A 183 3.03 8.25 -21.36
CA GLY A 183 4.31 7.57 -21.32
C GLY A 183 4.65 7.06 -19.91
N ASP A 184 5.80 6.46 -19.80
CA ASP A 184 6.20 5.69 -18.63
C ASP A 184 7.55 6.17 -18.10
N ILE A 185 7.83 5.84 -16.84
CA ILE A 185 9.11 6.08 -16.17
C ILE A 185 9.77 4.74 -15.90
N ASP A 186 11.05 4.65 -16.29
CA ASP A 186 11.96 3.57 -15.94
C ASP A 186 13.15 4.10 -15.14
N GLY A 187 13.83 3.24 -14.39
CA GLY A 187 15.04 3.61 -13.67
C GLY A 187 14.98 3.33 -12.18
N GLY A 188 15.77 4.08 -11.40
CA GLY A 188 15.83 3.86 -9.97
C GLY A 188 16.35 5.05 -9.19
N LEU A 189 15.95 5.08 -7.91
CA LEU A 189 16.41 6.05 -6.93
C LEU A 189 17.05 5.30 -5.76
N TYR A 190 18.16 5.81 -5.28
CA TYR A 190 18.81 5.36 -4.06
C TYR A 190 18.83 6.50 -3.04
N ILE A 191 18.17 6.26 -1.91
CA ILE A 191 18.05 7.20 -0.79
C ILE A 191 18.84 6.64 0.38
N TYR A 192 19.73 7.42 0.98
CA TYR A 192 20.60 6.95 2.05
C TYR A 192 20.97 8.05 3.03
N GLY A 193 21.45 7.64 4.21
CA GLY A 193 21.97 8.54 5.23
C GLY A 193 21.11 8.61 6.48
N SER A 194 21.20 9.69 7.25
CA SER A 194 20.40 9.85 8.44
C SER A 194 18.96 10.27 8.08
N LEU A 195 17.99 9.87 8.90
CA LEU A 195 16.59 10.28 8.70
C LEU A 195 16.40 11.81 8.71
N ASP A 196 17.26 12.55 9.42
CA ASP A 196 17.18 14.01 9.49
C ASP A 196 17.69 14.71 8.22
N LYS A 197 18.60 14.06 7.50
CA LYS A 197 19.27 14.60 6.30
C LYS A 197 19.54 13.49 5.28
N PRO A 198 18.50 12.95 4.64
CA PRO A 198 18.68 11.93 3.63
C PRO A 198 19.37 12.53 2.39
N GLN A 199 20.21 11.73 1.77
CA GLN A 199 20.78 12.00 0.46
C GLN A 199 20.10 11.11 -0.56
N MET A 200 20.01 11.57 -1.80
CA MET A 200 19.36 10.84 -2.88
C MET A 200 20.17 10.98 -4.16
N HIS A 201 20.31 9.90 -4.88
CA HIS A 201 20.78 9.88 -6.26
C HIS A 201 20.05 8.80 -7.05
N GLY A 202 20.09 8.87 -8.36
CA GLY A 202 19.47 7.88 -9.24
C GLY A 202 19.37 8.38 -10.66
N ASP A 203 18.96 7.49 -11.53
CA ASP A 203 18.77 7.76 -12.95
C ASP A 203 17.32 7.44 -13.31
N ILE A 204 16.65 8.39 -13.93
CA ILE A 204 15.28 8.26 -14.43
C ILE A 204 15.32 8.37 -15.95
N VAL A 205 14.72 7.39 -16.60
CA VAL A 205 14.53 7.37 -18.05
C VAL A 205 13.05 7.61 -18.34
N LEU A 206 12.77 8.55 -19.21
CA LEU A 206 11.42 8.87 -19.66
C LEU A 206 11.15 8.12 -20.97
N ASP A 207 10.23 7.14 -20.95
CA ASP A 207 9.85 6.42 -22.15
C ASP A 207 8.56 6.98 -22.75
N SER A 208 8.67 7.49 -24.00
CA SER A 208 7.55 8.02 -24.77
C SER A 208 6.71 9.08 -24.02
N VAL A 209 7.38 9.82 -23.10
CA VAL A 209 6.69 10.79 -22.25
C VAL A 209 6.27 12.02 -23.05
N SER A 210 5.01 12.42 -22.87
CA SER A 210 4.53 13.71 -23.33
C SER A 210 3.67 14.41 -22.29
N VAL A 211 3.68 15.72 -22.35
CA VAL A 211 2.87 16.59 -21.50
C VAL A 211 1.99 17.47 -22.40
N TYR A 212 0.69 17.33 -22.29
CA TYR A 212 -0.27 18.19 -22.96
C TYR A 212 -0.73 19.30 -22.01
N ALA A 213 -0.42 20.54 -22.32
CA ALA A 213 -0.87 21.72 -21.59
C ALA A 213 -2.17 22.26 -22.22
N ARG A 214 -3.30 22.04 -21.58
CA ARG A 214 -4.63 22.39 -22.12
C ARG A 214 -4.76 23.89 -22.42
N GLN A 215 -4.29 24.74 -21.52
CA GLN A 215 -4.39 26.21 -21.68
C GLN A 215 -3.57 26.72 -22.88
N ALA A 216 -2.43 26.08 -23.15
CA ALA A 216 -1.57 26.43 -24.28
C ALA A 216 -2.00 25.75 -25.59
N GLY A 217 -2.87 24.73 -25.52
CA GLY A 217 -3.22 23.87 -26.66
C GLY A 217 -2.02 23.14 -27.26
N ALA A 218 -0.95 22.96 -26.48
CA ALA A 218 0.34 22.44 -26.94
C ALA A 218 0.70 21.14 -26.24
N ARG A 219 1.38 20.27 -27.00
CA ARG A 219 1.97 19.02 -26.49
C ARG A 219 3.48 19.09 -26.59
N TYR A 220 4.13 18.77 -25.49
CA TYR A 220 5.59 18.73 -25.38
C TYR A 220 6.01 17.27 -25.26
N TRP A 221 7.00 16.85 -26.04
CA TRP A 221 7.56 15.51 -26.04
C TRP A 221 8.93 15.54 -25.39
N PHE A 222 9.22 14.51 -24.62
CA PHE A 222 10.50 14.32 -23.97
C PHE A 222 11.23 13.16 -24.64
N ASP A 223 12.47 13.38 -25.05
CA ASP A 223 13.33 12.34 -25.61
C ASP A 223 13.72 11.33 -24.52
N ASN A 224 13.95 10.07 -24.95
CA ASN A 224 14.43 8.98 -24.09
C ASN A 224 15.89 9.20 -23.67
N ARG A 225 16.18 10.27 -22.95
CA ARG A 225 17.51 10.55 -22.39
C ARG A 225 17.43 10.47 -20.88
N PRO A 226 18.48 9.90 -20.24
CA PRO A 226 18.59 9.96 -18.78
C PRO A 226 18.59 11.41 -18.31
N VAL A 227 17.83 11.70 -17.27
CA VAL A 227 17.73 13.02 -16.65
C VAL A 227 18.62 13.08 -15.42
#